data_f4c09e4ee82b6b70001e500880161a40
#
_entry.id   f4c09e4ee82b6b70001e500880161a40
#
_cell.length_a   1.000
_cell.length_b   1.000
_cell.length_c   1.000
_cell.angle_alpha   90.00
_cell.angle_beta   90.00
_cell.angle_gamma   90.00
#
_symmetry.space_group_name_H-M   'P 1'
#
loop_
_entity.id
_entity.type
_entity.pdbx_description
1 polymer ?
#
loop_
_entity_poly.entity_id
_entity_poly.type
_entity_poly.pdbx_seq_one_letter_code
_entity_poly.pdbx_strand_id
1 'polypeptide(L)'
;MKNRFYLITAVILLLPCTLRAQWSVGLLGGAGYNVHSQDLHYLTDHRLQGAAGLNFGLTGQYDVTDWFGLRMDATFTQKNYRQYRTDLKEMDYHYRNDYLLVPVLASFRFGGARLKGFANAGVYGGWWLSCSQQGSELNSFSGKTYEFSRKVDFNADKDNRLDLGLAGGLGMEYGISRHWAVQLEARGYYSLASQVKQYMRVQDYRYDTTVVLQAACLYRF
;
A
#
# COMPACT_ATOMS: atom_id res chain seq x y z
N MET A 1 1.28 25.70 -32.26
CA MET A 1 1.12 24.91 -31.03
C MET A 1 -0.22 25.16 -30.33
N LYS A 2 -0.83 26.33 -30.39
CA LYS A 2 -2.15 26.63 -29.78
C LYS A 2 -3.30 25.74 -30.26
N ASN A 3 -3.36 25.43 -31.56
CA ASN A 3 -4.49 24.65 -32.13
C ASN A 3 -4.54 23.17 -31.68
N ARG A 4 -3.41 22.58 -31.28
CA ARG A 4 -3.41 21.20 -30.76
C ARG A 4 -3.96 21.10 -29.34
N PHE A 5 -3.84 22.16 -28.56
CA PHE A 5 -4.41 22.23 -27.21
C PHE A 5 -5.93 22.28 -27.25
N TYR A 6 -6.51 23.08 -28.16
CA TYR A 6 -7.97 23.16 -28.33
C TYR A 6 -8.57 21.85 -28.86
N LEU A 7 -7.84 21.09 -29.66
CA LEU A 7 -8.30 19.82 -30.19
C LEU A 7 -8.38 18.75 -29.07
N ILE A 8 -7.40 18.72 -28.17
CA ILE A 8 -7.39 17.82 -27.00
C ILE A 8 -8.51 18.20 -26.03
N THR A 9 -8.71 19.51 -25.78
CA THR A 9 -9.79 19.99 -24.92
C THR A 9 -11.17 19.73 -25.55
N ALA A 10 -11.33 19.87 -26.87
CA ALA A 10 -12.57 19.54 -27.58
C ALA A 10 -12.85 18.03 -27.61
N VAL A 11 -11.83 17.19 -27.73
CA VAL A 11 -12.00 15.71 -27.66
C VAL A 11 -12.40 15.26 -26.25
N ILE A 12 -11.90 15.91 -25.20
CA ILE A 12 -12.30 15.65 -23.81
C ILE A 12 -13.74 16.12 -23.55
N LEU A 13 -14.17 17.22 -24.16
CA LEU A 13 -15.54 17.76 -24.06
C LEU A 13 -16.57 17.03 -24.95
N LEU A 14 -16.13 16.28 -25.96
CA LEU A 14 -16.99 15.51 -26.86
C LEU A 14 -17.13 14.03 -26.46
N LEU A 15 -16.59 13.61 -25.31
CA LEU A 15 -16.93 12.32 -24.73
C LEU A 15 -18.42 12.36 -24.36
N PRO A 16 -19.29 11.65 -25.13
CA PRO A 16 -20.71 11.87 -25.05
C PRO A 16 -21.26 11.47 -23.69
N CYS A 17 -22.14 12.29 -23.14
CA CYS A 17 -22.93 12.07 -21.94
C CYS A 17 -23.90 10.86 -22.00
N THR A 18 -23.66 9.86 -22.83
CA THR A 18 -24.42 8.62 -22.91
C THR A 18 -23.82 7.47 -22.10
N LEU A 19 -22.63 7.71 -21.49
CA LEU A 19 -22.06 6.77 -20.54
C LEU A 19 -22.90 6.84 -19.26
N ARG A 20 -23.53 5.75 -18.90
CA ARG A 20 -24.11 5.56 -17.56
C ARG A 20 -22.96 5.47 -16.58
N ALA A 21 -22.33 6.61 -16.35
CA ALA A 21 -21.30 6.75 -15.35
C ALA A 21 -21.92 6.41 -13.99
N GLN A 22 -21.42 5.36 -13.37
CA GLN A 22 -21.94 4.87 -12.10
C GLN A 22 -20.86 5.03 -11.04
N TRP A 23 -21.18 5.83 -10.04
CA TRP A 23 -20.33 5.96 -8.87
C TRP A 23 -20.59 4.84 -7.88
N SER A 24 -19.52 4.35 -7.28
CA SER A 24 -19.59 3.43 -6.15
C SER A 24 -18.65 3.92 -5.06
N VAL A 25 -19.12 3.87 -3.83
CA VAL A 25 -18.28 4.17 -2.66
C VAL A 25 -18.39 3.02 -1.66
N GLY A 26 -17.38 2.80 -0.86
CA GLY A 26 -17.41 1.71 0.07
C GLY A 26 -16.33 1.76 1.13
N LEU A 27 -16.42 0.78 2.02
CA LEU A 27 -15.43 0.47 3.04
C LEU A 27 -14.66 -0.75 2.61
N LEU A 28 -13.37 -0.74 2.87
CA LEU A 28 -12.51 -1.90 2.65
C LEU A 28 -11.73 -2.24 3.92
N GLY A 29 -11.41 -3.51 4.07
CA GLY A 29 -10.60 -4.00 5.17
C GLY A 29 -9.95 -5.33 4.84
N GLY A 30 -8.79 -5.58 5.44
CA GLY A 30 -8.03 -6.78 5.20
C GLY A 30 -6.75 -6.85 5.99
N ALA A 31 -5.91 -7.79 5.60
CA ALA A 31 -4.59 -7.99 6.15
C ALA A 31 -3.57 -8.11 5.04
N GLY A 32 -2.36 -7.65 5.31
CA GLY A 32 -1.25 -7.71 4.38
C GLY A 32 -0.03 -8.39 4.99
N TYR A 33 0.89 -8.74 4.12
CA TYR A 33 2.23 -9.19 4.47
C TYR A 33 3.23 -8.28 3.78
N ASN A 34 4.10 -7.65 4.57
CA ASN A 34 5.11 -6.73 4.07
C ASN A 34 6.48 -7.39 4.09
N VAL A 35 7.22 -7.23 3.00
CA VAL A 35 8.63 -7.61 2.88
C VAL A 35 9.44 -6.34 2.77
N HIS A 36 10.26 -6.09 3.79
CA HIS A 36 11.18 -4.97 3.85
C HIS A 36 12.52 -5.37 3.25
N SER A 37 13.05 -4.55 2.35
CA SER A 37 14.35 -4.72 1.71
C SER A 37 15.26 -3.55 2.09
N GLN A 38 16.37 -3.85 2.73
CA GLN A 38 17.37 -2.87 3.18
C GLN A 38 18.77 -3.39 2.89
N ASP A 39 19.70 -2.50 2.60
CA ASP A 39 21.11 -2.85 2.54
C ASP A 39 21.64 -3.18 3.93
N LEU A 40 22.04 -4.43 4.13
CA LEU A 40 22.62 -4.95 5.37
C LEU A 40 24.13 -5.11 5.29
N HIS A 41 24.79 -4.59 4.26
CA HIS A 41 26.21 -4.85 3.99
C HIS A 41 27.13 -4.50 5.18
N TYR A 42 26.73 -3.53 5.99
CA TYR A 42 27.48 -3.08 7.19
C TYR A 42 27.00 -3.74 8.49
N LEU A 43 25.98 -4.60 8.45
CA LEU A 43 25.39 -5.23 9.63
C LEU A 43 25.66 -6.73 9.58
N THR A 44 26.63 -7.19 10.37
CA THR A 44 26.95 -8.61 10.49
C THR A 44 25.81 -9.37 11.15
N ASP A 45 25.43 -10.52 10.57
CA ASP A 45 24.45 -11.49 11.10
C ASP A 45 23.00 -10.96 11.30
N HIS A 46 22.68 -9.81 10.70
CA HIS A 46 21.31 -9.30 10.69
C HIS A 46 20.48 -9.94 9.58
N ARG A 47 19.25 -10.33 9.92
CA ARG A 47 18.25 -10.88 8.99
C ARG A 47 16.98 -10.07 9.07
N LEU A 48 16.36 -9.88 7.90
CA LEU A 48 15.04 -9.26 7.77
C LEU A 48 14.01 -10.34 7.46
N GLN A 49 12.88 -10.25 8.12
CA GLN A 49 11.73 -11.10 7.88
C GLN A 49 10.49 -10.22 7.73
N GLY A 50 9.68 -10.51 6.71
CA GLY A 50 8.40 -9.85 6.54
C GLY A 50 7.46 -10.13 7.70
N ALA A 51 6.52 -9.23 7.93
CA ALA A 51 5.51 -9.40 8.97
C ALA A 51 4.12 -9.00 8.47
N ALA A 52 3.10 -9.55 9.12
CA ALA A 52 1.71 -9.24 8.84
C ALA A 52 1.32 -7.87 9.39
N GLY A 53 0.37 -7.22 8.71
CA GLY A 53 -0.18 -5.93 9.11
C GLY A 53 -1.64 -5.79 8.71
N LEU A 54 -2.32 -4.81 9.28
CA LEU A 54 -3.71 -4.48 8.97
C LEU A 54 -3.77 -3.50 7.79
N ASN A 55 -4.86 -3.60 7.03
CA ASN A 55 -5.20 -2.67 5.95
C ASN A 55 -6.70 -2.39 6.02
N PHE A 56 -7.09 -1.11 6.11
CA PHE A 56 -8.48 -0.70 6.10
C PHE A 56 -8.64 0.73 5.61
N GLY A 57 -9.81 1.06 5.07
CA GLY A 57 -10.04 2.40 4.55
C GLY A 57 -11.32 2.56 3.74
N LEU A 58 -11.30 3.59 2.91
CA LEU A 58 -12.39 3.95 2.01
C LEU A 58 -12.00 3.64 0.58
N THR A 59 -12.97 3.32 -0.24
CA THR A 59 -12.81 3.12 -1.68
C THR A 59 -13.87 3.90 -2.43
N GLY A 60 -13.46 4.54 -3.50
CA GLY A 60 -14.32 5.21 -4.46
C GLY A 60 -14.02 4.67 -5.86
N GLN A 61 -15.05 4.39 -6.63
CA GLN A 61 -14.92 3.84 -7.95
C GLN A 61 -15.89 4.53 -8.90
N TYR A 62 -15.38 4.87 -10.08
CA TYR A 62 -16.11 5.49 -11.17
C TYR A 62 -16.05 4.59 -12.39
N ASP A 63 -17.19 4.05 -12.78
CA ASP A 63 -17.32 3.17 -13.93
C ASP A 63 -17.54 4.00 -15.18
N VAL A 64 -16.53 4.03 -16.05
CA VAL A 64 -16.58 4.74 -17.33
C VAL A 64 -17.36 3.91 -18.37
N THR A 65 -17.13 2.59 -18.35
CA THR A 65 -17.82 1.60 -19.19
C THR A 65 -18.13 0.35 -18.36
N ASP A 66 -18.84 -0.61 -18.92
CA ASP A 66 -19.13 -1.89 -18.25
C ASP A 66 -17.87 -2.71 -17.91
N TRP A 67 -16.79 -2.51 -18.66
CA TRP A 67 -15.52 -3.25 -18.54
C TRP A 67 -14.36 -2.41 -18.01
N PHE A 68 -14.49 -1.08 -17.93
CA PHE A 68 -13.43 -0.17 -17.51
C PHE A 68 -13.93 0.88 -16.54
N GLY A 69 -13.18 1.12 -15.49
CA GLY A 69 -13.42 2.17 -14.51
C GLY A 69 -12.11 2.70 -13.90
N LEU A 70 -12.26 3.75 -13.11
CA LEU A 70 -11.21 4.32 -12.29
C LEU A 70 -11.53 4.06 -10.83
N ARG A 71 -10.53 3.68 -10.06
CA ARG A 71 -10.66 3.44 -8.63
C ARG A 71 -9.62 4.25 -7.86
N MET A 72 -10.06 4.86 -6.77
CA MET A 72 -9.20 5.55 -5.83
C MET A 72 -9.57 5.11 -4.42
N ASP A 73 -8.58 4.71 -3.66
CA ASP A 73 -8.77 4.32 -2.27
C ASP A 73 -8.00 5.28 -1.35
N ALA A 74 -8.40 5.34 -0.09
CA ALA A 74 -7.66 5.98 0.99
C ALA A 74 -7.56 4.97 2.13
N THR A 75 -6.38 4.39 2.34
CA THR A 75 -6.19 3.26 3.24
C THR A 75 -5.13 3.53 4.30
N PHE A 76 -5.47 3.16 5.52
CA PHE A 76 -4.47 2.93 6.56
C PHE A 76 -3.88 1.54 6.36
N THR A 77 -2.57 1.47 6.19
CA THR A 77 -1.87 0.22 5.87
C THR A 77 -0.64 0.07 6.75
N GLN A 78 -0.50 -1.07 7.38
CA GLN A 78 0.66 -1.41 8.18
C GLN A 78 1.68 -2.17 7.34
N LYS A 79 2.91 -1.64 7.25
CA LYS A 79 4.06 -2.26 6.58
C LYS A 79 5.06 -2.71 7.62
N ASN A 80 4.74 -3.82 8.27
CA ASN A 80 5.51 -4.34 9.39
C ASN A 80 6.65 -5.23 8.91
N TYR A 81 7.73 -5.30 9.68
CA TYR A 81 8.82 -6.25 9.47
C TYR A 81 9.52 -6.56 10.79
N ARG A 82 10.28 -7.64 10.79
CA ARG A 82 11.10 -8.11 11.91
C ARG A 82 12.56 -8.12 11.49
N GLN A 83 13.43 -7.65 12.36
CA GLN A 83 14.88 -7.72 12.23
C GLN A 83 15.44 -8.48 13.41
N TYR A 84 16.21 -9.53 13.15
CA TYR A 84 16.82 -10.36 14.18
C TYR A 84 18.25 -10.70 13.83
N ARG A 85 19.02 -11.13 14.82
CA ARG A 85 20.39 -11.62 14.63
C ARG A 85 20.42 -13.15 14.73
N THR A 86 21.21 -13.77 13.86
CA THR A 86 21.33 -15.23 13.82
C THR A 86 22.14 -15.76 15.01
N ASP A 87 23.19 -15.02 15.40
CA ASP A 87 24.11 -15.43 16.44
C ASP A 87 23.71 -15.00 17.86
N LEU A 88 22.84 -14.00 17.97
CA LEU A 88 22.34 -13.45 19.23
C LEU A 88 20.82 -13.43 19.20
N LYS A 89 20.22 -14.58 19.56
CA LYS A 89 18.75 -14.76 19.55
C LYS A 89 18.00 -13.81 20.50
N GLU A 90 18.72 -13.22 21.47
CA GLU A 90 18.22 -12.21 22.39
C GLU A 90 18.00 -10.84 21.74
N MET A 91 18.55 -10.63 20.54
CA MET A 91 18.34 -9.40 19.76
C MET A 91 17.31 -9.61 18.67
N ASP A 92 16.07 -9.24 18.98
CA ASP A 92 14.90 -9.41 18.12
C ASP A 92 14.08 -8.12 18.15
N TYR A 93 13.87 -7.52 16.97
CA TYR A 93 13.21 -6.24 16.81
C TYR A 93 12.03 -6.36 15.88
N HIS A 94 10.85 -6.01 16.34
CA HIS A 94 9.63 -5.90 15.57
C HIS A 94 9.36 -4.44 15.26
N TYR A 95 9.32 -4.10 13.97
CA TYR A 95 8.99 -2.77 13.48
C TYR A 95 7.55 -2.75 12.99
N ARG A 96 6.77 -1.86 13.58
CA ARG A 96 5.43 -1.55 13.11
C ARG A 96 5.45 -0.19 12.45
N ASN A 97 5.14 -0.15 11.17
CA ASN A 97 5.11 1.06 10.35
C ASN A 97 3.69 1.31 9.86
N ASP A 98 3.13 2.44 10.25
CA ASP A 98 1.78 2.84 9.89
C ASP A 98 1.84 3.86 8.75
N TYR A 99 1.10 3.60 7.67
CA TYR A 99 1.02 4.43 6.47
C TYR A 99 -0.40 4.83 6.14
N LEU A 100 -0.56 6.03 5.58
CA LEU A 100 -1.74 6.40 4.81
C LEU A 100 -1.39 6.25 3.33
N LEU A 101 -2.05 5.37 2.61
CA LEU A 101 -1.84 5.14 1.18
C LEU A 101 -3.06 5.61 0.38
N VAL A 102 -2.78 6.23 -0.77
CA VAL A 102 -3.81 6.68 -1.73
C VAL A 102 -3.45 6.10 -3.10
N PRO A 103 -3.86 4.85 -3.42
CA PRO A 103 -3.73 4.29 -4.75
C PRO A 103 -4.79 4.89 -5.70
N VAL A 104 -4.35 5.14 -6.94
CA VAL A 104 -5.19 5.51 -8.08
C VAL A 104 -4.99 4.45 -9.15
N LEU A 105 -6.06 3.74 -9.49
CA LEU A 105 -6.01 2.52 -10.26
C LEU A 105 -6.98 2.58 -11.45
N ALA A 106 -6.53 2.09 -12.59
CA ALA A 106 -7.38 1.65 -13.67
C ALA A 106 -7.95 0.27 -13.30
N SER A 107 -9.26 0.10 -13.41
CA SER A 107 -9.97 -1.12 -13.07
C SER A 107 -10.57 -1.73 -14.32
N PHE A 108 -10.17 -2.94 -14.64
CA PHE A 108 -10.68 -3.71 -15.78
C PHE A 108 -11.56 -4.83 -15.26
N ARG A 109 -12.80 -4.93 -15.76
CA ARG A 109 -13.79 -5.88 -15.31
C ARG A 109 -14.19 -6.83 -16.41
N PHE A 110 -14.47 -8.06 -16.05
CA PHE A 110 -14.88 -9.13 -16.95
C PHE A 110 -15.82 -10.09 -16.22
N GLY A 111 -16.73 -10.69 -16.94
CA GLY A 111 -17.65 -11.70 -16.38
C GLY A 111 -19.12 -11.38 -16.56
N GLY A 112 -19.94 -11.97 -15.73
CA GLY A 112 -21.39 -11.92 -15.81
C GLY A 112 -22.02 -10.76 -15.02
N ALA A 113 -23.37 -10.73 -15.00
CA ALA A 113 -24.11 -9.66 -14.36
C ALA A 113 -23.99 -9.64 -12.83
N ARG A 114 -23.88 -10.79 -12.18
CA ARG A 114 -23.78 -10.89 -10.71
C ARG A 114 -22.38 -11.12 -10.21
N LEU A 115 -21.58 -11.95 -10.93
CA LEU A 115 -20.21 -12.25 -10.57
C LEU A 115 -19.30 -11.69 -11.66
N LYS A 116 -18.40 -10.79 -11.27
CA LYS A 116 -17.40 -10.18 -12.14
C LYS A 116 -16.02 -10.44 -11.57
N GLY A 117 -15.07 -10.80 -12.43
CA GLY A 117 -13.66 -10.70 -12.13
C GLY A 117 -13.19 -9.28 -12.41
N PHE A 118 -12.16 -8.82 -11.73
CA PHE A 118 -11.51 -7.56 -12.05
C PHE A 118 -10.01 -7.60 -11.88
N ALA A 119 -9.33 -6.76 -12.65
CA ALA A 119 -7.91 -6.51 -12.53
C ALA A 119 -7.70 -5.01 -12.36
N ASN A 120 -6.91 -4.64 -11.37
CA ASN A 120 -6.57 -3.26 -11.06
C ASN A 120 -5.07 -3.04 -11.31
N ALA A 121 -4.71 -1.91 -11.91
CA ALA A 121 -3.31 -1.51 -12.07
C ALA A 121 -3.18 0.01 -12.02
N GLY A 122 -2.13 0.51 -11.40
CA GLY A 122 -1.88 1.95 -11.31
C GLY A 122 -0.74 2.31 -10.38
N VAL A 123 -0.84 3.49 -9.82
CA VAL A 123 0.19 4.08 -8.94
C VAL A 123 -0.41 4.37 -7.58
N TYR A 124 0.44 4.49 -6.59
CA TYR A 124 0.03 4.99 -5.28
C TYR A 124 0.98 6.04 -4.76
N GLY A 125 0.42 6.96 -3.98
CA GLY A 125 1.14 7.85 -3.08
C GLY A 125 0.81 7.50 -1.64
N GLY A 126 1.78 7.66 -0.75
CA GLY A 126 1.59 7.36 0.65
C GLY A 126 2.39 8.26 1.57
N TRP A 127 1.95 8.32 2.81
CA TRP A 127 2.63 9.06 3.85
C TRP A 127 2.90 8.17 5.05
N TRP A 128 4.16 8.09 5.48
CA TRP A 128 4.56 7.35 6.66
C TRP A 128 4.17 8.12 7.92
N LEU A 129 3.16 7.62 8.63
CA LEU A 129 2.53 8.28 9.77
C LEU A 129 3.34 8.09 11.04
N SER A 130 3.69 6.84 11.34
CA SER A 130 4.39 6.47 12.57
C SER A 130 5.22 5.22 12.41
N CYS A 131 6.26 5.12 13.24
CA CYS A 131 7.07 3.93 13.40
C CYS A 131 7.18 3.61 14.90
N SER A 132 6.95 2.36 15.26
CA SER A 132 7.22 1.85 16.60
C SER A 132 8.09 0.61 16.53
N GLN A 133 9.02 0.53 17.46
CA GLN A 133 9.95 -0.59 17.60
C GLN A 133 9.69 -1.28 18.93
N GLN A 134 9.48 -2.59 18.88
CA GLN A 134 9.36 -3.44 20.06
C GLN A 134 10.38 -4.57 19.93
N GLY A 135 10.95 -5.00 21.02
CA GLY A 135 11.91 -6.09 20.94
C GLY A 135 12.65 -6.34 22.24
N SER A 136 13.66 -7.17 22.12
CA SER A 136 14.56 -7.51 23.22
C SER A 136 16.01 -7.13 22.86
N GLU A 137 16.74 -6.68 23.85
CA GLU A 137 18.17 -6.35 23.75
C GLU A 137 18.94 -7.00 24.91
N LEU A 138 20.13 -7.51 24.60
CA LEU A 138 21.06 -8.03 25.59
C LEU A 138 21.86 -6.87 26.19
N ASN A 139 21.77 -6.69 27.51
CA ASN A 139 22.64 -5.76 28.21
C ASN A 139 24.05 -6.40 28.38
N SER A 140 25.00 -5.91 27.61
CA SER A 140 26.38 -6.45 27.61
C SER A 140 27.10 -6.39 28.94
N PHE A 141 26.65 -5.52 29.88
CA PHE A 141 27.29 -5.41 31.22
C PHE A 141 26.70 -6.38 32.22
N SER A 142 25.36 -6.65 32.14
CA SER A 142 24.66 -7.52 33.11
C SER A 142 24.41 -8.91 32.60
N GLY A 143 24.58 -9.17 31.29
CA GLY A 143 24.25 -10.43 30.65
C GLY A 143 22.73 -10.74 30.65
N LYS A 144 21.88 -9.77 31.02
CA LYS A 144 20.43 -9.93 31.09
C LYS A 144 19.78 -9.33 29.87
N THR A 145 18.77 -10.03 29.34
CA THR A 145 17.89 -9.54 28.30
C THR A 145 16.82 -8.67 28.90
N TYR A 146 16.54 -7.53 28.29
CA TYR A 146 15.40 -6.67 28.64
C TYR A 146 14.52 -6.41 27.40
N GLU A 147 13.23 -6.37 27.63
CA GLU A 147 12.24 -6.01 26.62
C GLU A 147 12.04 -4.49 26.60
N PHE A 148 11.83 -3.95 25.42
CA PHE A 148 11.53 -2.54 25.25
C PHE A 148 10.43 -2.32 24.19
N SER A 149 9.71 -1.23 24.35
CA SER A 149 8.78 -0.71 23.37
C SER A 149 8.96 0.79 23.28
N ARG A 150 9.33 1.28 22.10
CA ARG A 150 9.56 2.70 21.89
C ARG A 150 8.99 3.18 20.57
N LYS A 151 8.52 4.42 20.55
CA LYS A 151 8.18 5.10 19.30
C LYS A 151 9.48 5.63 18.69
N VAL A 152 9.63 5.47 17.39
CA VAL A 152 10.77 5.99 16.65
C VAL A 152 10.42 7.39 16.16
N ASP A 153 11.20 8.39 16.57
CA ASP A 153 11.04 9.75 16.08
C ASP A 153 11.68 9.90 14.70
N PHE A 154 10.96 10.52 13.78
CA PHE A 154 11.46 10.78 12.44
C PHE A 154 12.48 11.91 12.43
N ASN A 155 13.60 11.66 11.75
CA ASN A 155 14.59 12.67 11.48
C ASN A 155 14.36 13.26 10.08
N ALA A 156 13.98 14.54 10.01
CA ALA A 156 13.64 15.20 8.74
C ALA A 156 14.79 15.22 7.73
N ASP A 157 16.05 15.13 8.16
CA ASP A 157 17.21 15.13 7.28
C ASP A 157 17.53 13.75 6.70
N LYS A 158 17.11 12.68 7.41
CA LYS A 158 17.44 11.28 7.08
C LYS A 158 16.26 10.51 6.55
N ASP A 159 15.08 10.73 7.10
CA ASP A 159 13.90 9.92 6.80
C ASP A 159 13.07 10.55 5.69
N ASN A 160 12.72 9.74 4.70
CA ASN A 160 11.76 10.10 3.67
C ASN A 160 10.40 9.51 4.04
N ARG A 161 9.45 10.37 4.37
CA ARG A 161 8.10 9.95 4.75
C ARG A 161 7.17 9.77 3.56
N LEU A 162 7.58 10.24 2.38
CA LEU A 162 6.80 10.06 1.15
C LEU A 162 7.10 8.68 0.57
N ASP A 163 6.06 7.89 0.40
CA ASP A 163 6.11 6.58 -0.25
C ASP A 163 5.35 6.66 -1.58
N LEU A 164 6.07 6.38 -2.67
CA LEU A 164 5.53 6.38 -4.03
C LEU A 164 5.83 5.04 -4.68
N GLY A 165 4.88 4.51 -5.43
CA GLY A 165 5.10 3.23 -6.07
C GLY A 165 3.99 2.79 -7.01
N LEU A 166 4.08 1.51 -7.39
CA LEU A 166 3.13 0.85 -8.25
C LEU A 166 2.18 -0.01 -7.40
N ALA A 167 0.93 -0.07 -7.82
CA ALA A 167 -0.07 -0.93 -7.21
C ALA A 167 -0.80 -1.73 -8.30
N GLY A 168 -1.05 -3.01 -8.03
CA GLY A 168 -1.79 -3.88 -8.91
C GLY A 168 -2.49 -4.98 -8.14
N GLY A 169 -3.65 -5.42 -8.62
CA GLY A 169 -4.43 -6.44 -7.93
C GLY A 169 -5.39 -7.18 -8.84
N LEU A 170 -5.80 -8.33 -8.37
CA LEU A 170 -6.82 -9.17 -9.01
C LEU A 170 -7.88 -9.48 -7.97
N GLY A 171 -9.13 -9.51 -8.41
CA GLY A 171 -10.23 -9.76 -7.49
C GLY A 171 -11.51 -10.21 -8.17
N MET A 172 -12.49 -10.43 -7.31
CA MET A 172 -13.85 -10.79 -7.71
C MET A 172 -14.83 -9.86 -7.00
N GLU A 173 -15.89 -9.52 -7.71
CA GLU A 173 -17.00 -8.72 -7.24
C GLU A 173 -18.30 -9.50 -7.37
N TYR A 174 -19.08 -9.55 -6.30
CA TYR A 174 -20.39 -10.14 -6.29
C TYR A 174 -21.47 -9.09 -6.00
N GLY A 175 -22.38 -8.90 -6.95
CA GLY A 175 -23.51 -8.02 -6.81
C GLY A 175 -24.61 -8.66 -5.95
N ILE A 176 -24.79 -8.18 -4.72
CA ILE A 176 -25.83 -8.65 -3.80
C ILE A 176 -27.19 -8.10 -4.25
N SER A 177 -27.23 -6.82 -4.61
CA SER A 177 -28.43 -6.12 -5.09
C SER A 177 -28.05 -5.09 -6.15
N ARG A 178 -29.03 -4.28 -6.59
CA ARG A 178 -28.78 -3.18 -7.53
C ARG A 178 -27.79 -2.15 -6.96
N HIS A 179 -27.85 -1.92 -5.64
CA HIS A 179 -27.07 -0.90 -4.98
C HIS A 179 -25.87 -1.45 -4.18
N TRP A 180 -25.86 -2.74 -3.85
CA TRP A 180 -24.83 -3.31 -2.98
C TRP A 180 -24.01 -4.38 -3.68
N ALA A 181 -22.71 -4.28 -3.55
CA ALA A 181 -21.75 -5.29 -4.00
C ALA A 181 -20.67 -5.54 -2.94
N VAL A 182 -20.14 -6.74 -2.96
CA VAL A 182 -18.94 -7.10 -2.18
C VAL A 182 -17.81 -7.45 -3.14
N GLN A 183 -16.61 -7.08 -2.76
CA GLN A 183 -15.39 -7.39 -3.49
C GLN A 183 -14.42 -8.15 -2.59
N LEU A 184 -13.68 -9.07 -3.18
CA LEU A 184 -12.49 -9.70 -2.60
C LEU A 184 -11.33 -9.48 -3.55
N GLU A 185 -10.23 -8.95 -3.06
CA GLU A 185 -9.07 -8.56 -3.86
C GLU A 185 -7.77 -8.96 -3.20
N ALA A 186 -6.84 -9.55 -3.97
CA ALA A 186 -5.44 -9.64 -3.63
C ALA A 186 -4.69 -8.52 -4.36
N ARG A 187 -4.03 -7.64 -3.60
CA ARG A 187 -3.35 -6.45 -4.12
C ARG A 187 -1.90 -6.42 -3.69
N GLY A 188 -1.02 -6.13 -4.64
CA GLY A 188 0.40 -5.87 -4.43
C GLY A 188 0.71 -4.37 -4.48
N TYR A 189 1.60 -3.93 -3.61
CA TYR A 189 2.21 -2.60 -3.61
C TYR A 189 3.72 -2.76 -3.74
N TYR A 190 4.32 -2.08 -4.68
CA TYR A 190 5.76 -2.06 -4.90
C TYR A 190 6.29 -0.64 -4.76
N SER A 191 7.07 -0.38 -3.71
CA SER A 191 7.62 0.93 -3.41
C SER A 191 8.77 1.26 -4.35
N LEU A 192 8.75 2.45 -4.95
CA LEU A 192 9.80 3.02 -5.79
C LEU A 192 10.60 4.10 -5.06
N ALA A 193 10.02 4.67 -4.01
CA ALA A 193 10.68 5.68 -3.18
C ALA A 193 11.39 5.02 -2.00
N SER A 194 12.68 5.32 -1.80
CA SER A 194 13.40 4.87 -0.62
C SER A 194 12.92 5.61 0.63
N GLN A 195 12.76 4.89 1.76
CA GLN A 195 12.44 5.47 3.07
C GLN A 195 13.57 6.32 3.66
N VAL A 196 14.75 6.24 3.07
CA VAL A 196 15.94 6.99 3.51
C VAL A 196 16.31 8.00 2.45
N LYS A 197 16.54 9.26 2.89
CA LYS A 197 17.11 10.29 2.04
C LYS A 197 18.60 10.06 1.84
N GLN A 198 19.11 10.42 0.69
CA GLN A 198 20.54 10.38 0.39
C GLN A 198 21.25 11.50 1.17
N TYR A 199 21.76 11.20 2.36
CA TYR A 199 22.47 12.15 3.22
C TYR A 199 23.95 11.79 3.46
N MET A 200 24.36 10.59 3.06
CA MET A 200 25.76 10.11 3.16
C MET A 200 26.27 9.65 1.80
N ARG A 201 27.59 9.53 1.67
CA ARG A 201 28.25 8.94 0.48
C ARG A 201 27.96 7.44 0.29
N VAL A 202 27.47 6.78 1.32
CA VAL A 202 27.06 5.37 1.29
C VAL A 202 25.60 5.31 0.86
N GLN A 203 25.33 4.58 -0.22
CA GLN A 203 23.96 4.35 -0.69
C GLN A 203 23.26 3.37 0.25
N ASP A 204 22.53 3.88 1.23
CA ASP A 204 21.57 3.09 2.00
C ASP A 204 20.23 3.17 1.26
N TYR A 205 19.59 2.03 1.06
CA TYR A 205 18.27 1.96 0.45
C TYR A 205 17.33 1.12 1.32
N ARG A 206 16.06 1.55 1.37
CA ARG A 206 15.00 0.86 2.09
C ARG A 206 13.71 0.92 1.30
N TYR A 207 13.24 -0.23 0.86
CA TYR A 207 12.02 -0.36 0.07
C TYR A 207 11.08 -1.38 0.68
N ASP A 208 9.79 -1.20 0.45
CA ASP A 208 8.75 -2.12 0.88
C ASP A 208 8.06 -2.77 -0.32
N THR A 209 7.79 -4.06 -0.20
CA THR A 209 6.87 -4.78 -1.06
C THR A 209 5.78 -5.38 -0.18
N THR A 210 4.54 -4.98 -0.42
CA THR A 210 3.41 -5.40 0.42
C THR A 210 2.37 -6.11 -0.42
N VAL A 211 1.92 -7.28 0.03
CA VAL A 211 0.77 -7.97 -0.55
C VAL A 211 -0.36 -7.95 0.46
N VAL A 212 -1.55 -7.54 0.03
CA VAL A 212 -2.75 -7.39 0.87
C VAL A 212 -3.86 -8.26 0.32
N LEU A 213 -4.53 -9.01 1.17
CA LEU A 213 -5.81 -9.63 0.89
C LEU A 213 -6.89 -8.81 1.60
N GLN A 214 -7.82 -8.25 0.82
CA GLN A 214 -8.83 -7.32 1.33
C GLN A 214 -10.21 -7.61 0.79
N ALA A 215 -11.23 -7.35 1.60
CA ALA A 215 -12.62 -7.35 1.21
C ALA A 215 -13.16 -5.92 1.22
N ALA A 216 -14.09 -5.61 0.33
CA ALA A 216 -14.77 -4.33 0.31
C ALA A 216 -16.27 -4.50 0.19
N CYS A 217 -17.02 -3.61 0.82
CA CYS A 217 -18.46 -3.48 0.66
C CYS A 217 -18.73 -2.15 -0.05
N LEU A 218 -19.37 -2.20 -1.21
CA LEU A 218 -19.62 -1.07 -2.09
C LEU A 218 -21.11 -0.73 -2.14
N TYR A 219 -21.41 0.55 -2.11
CA TYR A 219 -22.70 1.11 -2.46
C TYR A 219 -22.61 1.79 -3.82
N ARG A 220 -23.51 1.42 -4.76
CA ARG A 220 -23.63 1.95 -6.11
C ARG A 220 -24.80 2.93 -6.18
N PHE A 221 -24.56 4.09 -6.76
CA PHE A 221 -25.58 5.12 -6.97
C PHE A 221 -26.37 4.89 -8.25
#